data_e3717204fc3bbc52f8cb1b80a90b5442
#
_entry.id   e3717204fc3bbc52f8cb1b80a90b5442
#
_cell.length_a   1.000
_cell.length_b   1.000
_cell.length_c   1.000
_cell.angle_alpha   90.00
_cell.angle_beta   90.00
_cell.angle_gamma   90.00
#
_symmetry.space_group_name_H-M   'P 1'
#
loop_
_entity.id
_entity.type
_entity.pdbx_description
1 polymer ?
#
loop_
_entity_poly.entity_id
_entity_poly.type
_entity_poly.pdbx_seq_one_letter_code
_entity_poly.pdbx_strand_id
1 'polypeptide(L)'
;LIALLATGISRGETPLVDAPRPTPVTRPAMKRMLEEMKSRHERIPLPAPTDAEKEAAVTDPQALLYENRLRSLYLPGTELRGYLGFGGTAPKRPGAPAPKVVIEPDPAVTLDYGFKTRLFWIASRVNNCQYCLGHQESKLLAVGMTDDDLARLDSDWSGFPEHEQAAFTLARKLTLAPGSLTDADVAACLQHFTPKDVLEMSLSVGGNNAINRWKEGIGVAQAGNGGNSGWAQASAGGVHSYLTPTADRFDTVPSAVAILSSVKPGDDLVATGFPRPLPSADEIAAGLAAARSRNARLPLVAETQAREILGAIAPEGPLPSWMRVLAHFPLAGPRMAKAFELTAAAPGLSQLDKARIAWTVARRNAAWYALGLAEARLRDLGADDAALADLAGDQRQLSAAERAVLVVADRLAASPVVCTDADFERALEATSPGTMVQVVHAVAMESLFDRFTEVAGLPLE
;
A
#
# COMPACT_ATOMS: atom_id res chain seq x y z
N LEU A 1 39.73 28.69 16.83
CA LEU A 1 39.14 28.54 15.47
C LEU A 1 39.45 27.12 15.00
N ILE A 2 38.56 26.19 15.22
CA ILE A 2 38.62 24.82 14.65
C ILE A 2 37.44 24.74 13.70
N ALA A 3 37.75 24.71 12.39
CA ALA A 3 36.79 24.53 11.35
C ALA A 3 36.39 23.03 11.34
N LEU A 4 35.11 22.74 11.67
CA LEU A 4 34.52 21.46 11.39
C LEU A 4 34.31 21.32 9.87
N LEU A 5 35.16 20.51 9.22
CA LEU A 5 34.93 20.01 7.90
C LEU A 5 33.80 18.96 7.99
N ALA A 6 32.60 19.37 7.62
CA ALA A 6 31.53 18.44 7.29
C ALA A 6 31.91 17.74 5.98
N THR A 7 32.42 16.52 6.06
CA THR A 7 32.57 15.64 4.91
C THR A 7 31.17 15.18 4.48
N GLY A 8 30.56 15.96 3.60
CA GLY A 8 29.39 15.53 2.84
C GLY A 8 29.76 14.28 2.05
N ILE A 9 29.07 13.17 2.30
CA ILE A 9 29.10 12.01 1.43
C ILE A 9 28.45 12.47 0.12
N SER A 10 29.26 12.75 -0.89
CA SER A 10 28.80 13.01 -2.25
C SER A 10 28.01 11.78 -2.71
N ARG A 11 26.68 11.88 -2.78
CA ARG A 11 25.89 11.01 -3.62
C ARG A 11 26.42 11.21 -5.03
N GLY A 12 26.94 10.15 -5.67
CA GLY A 12 27.25 10.20 -7.09
C GLY A 12 26.02 10.77 -7.81
N GLU A 13 26.21 11.81 -8.60
CA GLU A 13 25.16 12.52 -9.34
C GLU A 13 24.53 11.59 -10.39
N THR A 14 23.67 10.69 -9.94
CA THR A 14 22.72 10.05 -10.86
C THR A 14 21.64 11.11 -11.13
N PRO A 15 21.38 11.47 -12.40
CA PRO A 15 20.33 12.43 -12.71
C PRO A 15 19.01 12.03 -12.08
N LEU A 16 18.36 12.94 -11.37
CA LEU A 16 17.03 12.70 -10.81
C LEU A 16 16.05 12.37 -11.92
N VAL A 17 15.32 11.26 -11.78
CA VAL A 17 14.28 10.90 -12.74
C VAL A 17 13.07 11.78 -12.46
N ASP A 18 12.79 12.70 -13.38
CA ASP A 18 11.64 13.64 -13.28
C ASP A 18 10.36 13.09 -13.95
N ALA A 19 10.42 11.95 -14.59
CA ALA A 19 9.27 11.26 -15.17
C ALA A 19 8.88 10.07 -14.30
N PRO A 20 7.57 9.75 -14.20
CA PRO A 20 7.12 8.52 -13.57
C PRO A 20 7.75 7.30 -14.23
N ARG A 21 8.04 6.26 -13.46
CA ARG A 21 8.55 5.01 -14.03
C ARG A 21 7.51 4.39 -14.94
N PRO A 22 7.91 3.92 -16.13
CA PRO A 22 7.01 3.23 -17.04
C PRO A 22 6.31 2.05 -16.34
N THR A 23 5.04 1.84 -16.69
CA THR A 23 4.27 0.68 -16.21
C THR A 23 4.08 -0.27 -17.38
N PRO A 24 4.97 -1.25 -17.55
CA PRO A 24 4.95 -2.13 -18.71
C PRO A 24 3.68 -2.96 -18.74
N VAL A 25 3.05 -3.04 -19.92
CA VAL A 25 1.82 -3.80 -20.13
C VAL A 25 2.08 -5.21 -20.67
N THR A 26 3.34 -5.59 -20.87
CA THR A 26 3.71 -6.96 -21.24
C THR A 26 4.58 -7.61 -20.17
N ARG A 27 4.47 -8.92 -20.01
CA ARG A 27 5.27 -9.66 -19.04
C ARG A 27 6.79 -9.60 -19.34
N PRO A 28 7.27 -9.72 -20.56
CA PRO A 28 8.71 -9.57 -20.84
C PRO A 28 9.26 -8.20 -20.44
N ALA A 29 8.51 -7.13 -20.71
CA ALA A 29 8.91 -5.77 -20.31
C ALA A 29 8.92 -5.62 -18.79
N MET A 30 7.89 -6.16 -18.08
CA MET A 30 7.84 -6.18 -16.63
C MET A 30 9.05 -6.91 -16.04
N LYS A 31 9.43 -8.07 -16.59
CA LYS A 31 10.60 -8.84 -16.10
C LYS A 31 11.91 -8.05 -16.23
N ARG A 32 12.11 -7.29 -17.31
CA ARG A 32 13.26 -6.39 -17.45
C ARG A 32 13.28 -5.34 -16.34
N MET A 33 12.14 -4.73 -16.04
CA MET A 33 12.06 -3.75 -14.97
C MET A 33 12.29 -4.38 -13.57
N LEU A 34 11.88 -5.63 -13.34
CA LEU A 34 12.23 -6.33 -12.09
C LEU A 34 13.75 -6.51 -11.94
N GLU A 35 14.45 -6.75 -13.03
CA GLU A 35 15.91 -6.84 -13.02
C GLU A 35 16.57 -5.49 -12.73
N GLU A 36 16.07 -4.41 -13.36
CA GLU A 36 16.54 -3.03 -13.16
C GLU A 36 16.35 -2.55 -11.71
N MET A 37 15.30 -3.02 -11.03
CA MET A 37 15.04 -2.68 -9.61
C MET A 37 16.15 -3.10 -8.65
N LYS A 38 17.02 -4.01 -9.05
CA LYS A 38 18.18 -4.39 -8.23
C LYS A 38 19.18 -3.25 -8.04
N SER A 39 19.19 -2.28 -8.95
CA SER A 39 20.06 -1.10 -8.90
C SER A 39 19.36 0.16 -8.37
N ARG A 40 18.12 0.06 -7.89
CA ARG A 40 17.39 1.21 -7.33
C ARG A 40 18.10 1.76 -6.10
N HIS A 41 18.09 3.08 -5.97
CA HIS A 41 18.64 3.78 -4.81
C HIS A 41 17.55 4.10 -3.77
N GLU A 42 17.97 4.10 -2.51
CA GLU A 42 17.15 4.50 -1.37
C GLU A 42 16.87 6.00 -1.42
N ARG A 43 15.60 6.39 -1.18
CA ARG A 43 15.17 7.79 -1.27
C ARG A 43 15.46 8.60 -0.01
N ILE A 44 15.45 7.94 1.16
CA ILE A 44 15.59 8.62 2.46
C ILE A 44 16.97 8.37 3.03
N PRO A 45 17.79 9.41 3.24
CA PRO A 45 19.10 9.24 3.83
C PRO A 45 18.99 8.82 5.29
N LEU A 46 19.82 7.85 5.69
CA LEU A 46 19.96 7.43 7.08
C LEU A 46 21.28 7.96 7.67
N PRO A 47 21.28 8.35 8.95
CA PRO A 47 22.53 8.61 9.66
C PRO A 47 23.38 7.32 9.74
N ALA A 48 24.69 7.46 9.97
CA ALA A 48 25.54 6.31 10.25
C ALA A 48 24.99 5.50 11.42
N PRO A 49 25.10 4.15 11.38
CA PRO A 49 24.66 3.33 12.50
C PRO A 49 25.44 3.68 13.79
N THR A 50 24.70 3.81 14.89
CA THR A 50 25.27 3.98 16.23
C THR A 50 25.96 2.71 16.69
N ASP A 51 26.80 2.79 17.71
CA ASP A 51 27.45 1.59 18.25
C ASP A 51 26.45 0.64 18.89
N ALA A 52 25.39 1.15 19.51
CA ALA A 52 24.30 0.35 20.03
C ALA A 52 23.53 -0.41 18.91
N GLU A 53 23.28 0.22 17.75
CA GLU A 53 22.69 -0.45 16.59
C GLU A 53 23.61 -1.55 16.03
N LYS A 54 24.93 -1.31 15.98
CA LYS A 54 25.93 -2.30 15.54
C LYS A 54 25.99 -3.48 16.51
N GLU A 55 25.95 -3.23 17.82
CA GLU A 55 25.91 -4.27 18.86
C GLU A 55 24.63 -5.11 18.76
N ALA A 56 23.48 -4.48 18.61
CA ALA A 56 22.21 -5.18 18.39
C ALA A 56 22.24 -6.03 17.11
N ALA A 57 22.94 -5.60 16.07
CA ALA A 57 23.08 -6.32 14.81
C ALA A 57 23.93 -7.60 14.92
N VAL A 58 24.73 -7.76 15.96
CA VAL A 58 25.47 -9.02 16.23
C VAL A 58 24.49 -10.17 16.47
N THR A 59 23.40 -9.90 17.18
CA THR A 59 22.34 -10.89 17.47
C THR A 59 21.19 -10.83 16.46
N ASP A 60 20.98 -9.69 15.82
CA ASP A 60 19.95 -9.45 14.82
C ASP A 60 20.49 -8.67 13.61
N PRO A 61 21.12 -9.35 12.64
CA PRO A 61 21.63 -8.69 11.45
C PRO A 61 20.58 -7.87 10.68
N GLN A 62 19.29 -8.18 10.88
CA GLN A 62 18.21 -7.42 10.27
C GLN A 62 18.04 -6.02 10.89
N ALA A 63 18.55 -5.76 12.09
CA ALA A 63 18.43 -4.45 12.73
C ALA A 63 19.08 -3.32 11.90
N LEU A 64 20.12 -3.62 11.13
CA LEU A 64 20.81 -2.64 10.26
C LEU A 64 20.21 -2.52 8.86
N LEU A 65 19.15 -3.26 8.57
CA LEU A 65 18.50 -3.12 7.29
C LEU A 65 17.87 -1.74 7.15
N TYR A 66 17.99 -1.16 5.97
CA TYR A 66 17.47 0.16 5.64
C TYR A 66 16.06 0.39 6.17
N GLU A 67 15.11 -0.47 5.77
CA GLU A 67 13.71 -0.34 6.19
C GLU A 67 13.53 -0.46 7.72
N ASN A 68 14.23 -1.39 8.36
CA ASN A 68 14.12 -1.58 9.81
C ASN A 68 14.68 -0.38 10.57
N ARG A 69 15.77 0.21 10.08
CA ARG A 69 16.33 1.44 10.67
C ARG A 69 15.40 2.64 10.47
N LEU A 70 14.79 2.81 9.29
CA LEU A 70 13.79 3.86 9.08
C LEU A 70 12.63 3.74 10.08
N ARG A 71 12.11 2.54 10.29
CA ARG A 71 11.03 2.29 11.25
C ARG A 71 11.47 2.57 12.68
N SER A 72 12.62 2.06 13.07
CA SER A 72 13.16 2.25 14.42
C SER A 72 13.41 3.72 14.77
N LEU A 73 13.97 4.48 13.83
CA LEU A 73 14.33 5.88 14.05
C LEU A 73 13.14 6.85 14.01
N TYR A 74 12.18 6.61 13.10
CA TYR A 74 11.17 7.62 12.75
C TYR A 74 9.72 7.20 13.00
N LEU A 75 9.48 5.91 13.31
CA LEU A 75 8.14 5.37 13.60
C LEU A 75 8.14 4.54 14.91
N PRO A 76 8.71 5.05 16.01
CA PRO A 76 8.76 4.29 17.25
C PRO A 76 7.35 3.97 17.74
N GLY A 77 7.13 2.72 18.14
CA GLY A 77 5.83 2.24 18.63
C GLY A 77 4.80 1.90 17.54
N THR A 78 5.07 2.22 16.27
CA THR A 78 4.20 1.83 15.15
C THR A 78 4.67 0.49 14.55
N GLU A 79 4.80 -0.54 15.34
CA GLU A 79 5.24 -1.86 14.86
C GLU A 79 4.18 -2.52 13.98
N LEU A 80 4.03 -2.03 12.75
CA LEU A 80 3.14 -2.60 11.73
C LEU A 80 3.77 -3.83 11.07
N ARG A 81 4.29 -4.74 11.89
CA ARG A 81 4.87 -5.98 11.40
C ARG A 81 3.76 -6.91 10.90
N GLY A 82 3.89 -7.33 9.66
CA GLY A 82 3.06 -8.38 9.06
C GLY A 82 1.60 -7.99 8.81
N TYR A 83 1.32 -6.68 8.67
CA TYR A 83 -0.06 -6.17 8.45
C TYR A 83 -1.07 -6.86 9.36
N LEU A 84 -0.64 -7.03 10.61
CA LEU A 84 -1.51 -7.28 11.74
C LEU A 84 -2.33 -8.57 11.66
N GLY A 85 -1.88 -9.53 10.84
CA GLY A 85 -2.47 -10.86 10.76
C GLY A 85 -3.32 -11.13 9.52
N PHE A 86 -3.57 -10.15 8.65
CA PHE A 86 -4.35 -10.36 7.42
C PHE A 86 -3.54 -10.93 6.24
N GLY A 87 -2.20 -10.91 6.31
CA GLY A 87 -1.33 -11.44 5.25
C GLY A 87 -1.29 -12.97 5.13
N GLY A 88 -1.91 -13.70 6.04
CA GLY A 88 -1.85 -15.17 6.12
C GLY A 88 -0.55 -15.68 6.73
N THR A 89 -0.54 -16.96 7.08
CA THR A 89 0.63 -17.63 7.65
C THR A 89 1.47 -18.26 6.55
N ALA A 90 2.67 -17.71 6.34
CA ALA A 90 3.62 -18.27 5.38
C ALA A 90 4.02 -19.70 5.78
N PRO A 91 4.22 -20.61 4.81
CA PRO A 91 4.77 -21.92 5.08
C PRO A 91 6.10 -21.82 5.81
N LYS A 92 6.29 -22.67 6.83
CA LYS A 92 7.58 -22.72 7.55
C LYS A 92 8.67 -23.21 6.60
N ARG A 93 9.79 -22.49 6.58
CA ARG A 93 10.97 -22.91 5.83
C ARG A 93 11.81 -23.85 6.66
N PRO A 94 12.32 -24.94 6.07
CA PRO A 94 13.38 -25.71 6.70
C PRO A 94 14.58 -24.80 7.03
N GLY A 95 15.04 -24.82 8.28
CA GLY A 95 16.23 -24.06 8.72
C GLY A 95 16.03 -22.56 8.94
N ALA A 96 14.83 -22.02 8.75
CA ALA A 96 14.58 -20.62 9.07
C ALA A 96 14.54 -20.40 10.61
N PRO A 97 15.17 -19.32 11.10
CA PRO A 97 15.06 -18.98 12.53
C PRO A 97 13.60 -18.68 12.88
N ALA A 98 13.22 -19.00 14.12
CA ALA A 98 11.90 -18.66 14.63
C ALA A 98 11.68 -17.13 14.55
N PRO A 99 10.48 -16.67 14.16
CA PRO A 99 10.19 -15.25 14.17
C PRO A 99 10.30 -14.70 15.60
N LYS A 100 10.95 -13.55 15.77
CA LYS A 100 11.12 -12.91 17.08
C LYS A 100 9.80 -12.45 17.70
N VAL A 101 8.84 -12.11 16.87
CA VAL A 101 7.49 -11.77 17.28
C VAL A 101 6.54 -12.77 16.63
N VAL A 102 5.88 -13.56 17.47
CA VAL A 102 4.81 -14.45 17.03
C VAL A 102 3.51 -13.69 17.18
N ILE A 103 2.89 -13.33 16.03
CA ILE A 103 1.53 -12.81 16.04
C ILE A 103 0.60 -14.01 16.12
N GLU A 104 -0.22 -14.06 17.18
CA GLU A 104 -1.24 -15.08 17.31
C GLU A 104 -2.20 -15.00 16.11
N PRO A 105 -2.38 -16.10 15.36
CA PRO A 105 -3.29 -16.12 14.22
C PRO A 105 -4.73 -15.85 14.70
N ASP A 106 -5.45 -15.03 13.95
CA ASP A 106 -6.88 -14.85 14.18
C ASP A 106 -7.63 -16.05 13.57
N PRO A 107 -8.43 -16.79 14.34
CA PRO A 107 -9.19 -17.93 13.82
C PRO A 107 -10.26 -17.53 12.78
N ALA A 108 -10.61 -16.24 12.71
CA ALA A 108 -11.54 -15.71 11.72
C ALA A 108 -10.84 -15.35 10.39
N VAL A 109 -9.50 -15.38 10.35
CA VAL A 109 -8.69 -15.19 9.14
C VAL A 109 -8.43 -16.56 8.52
N THR A 110 -9.16 -16.90 7.48
CA THR A 110 -9.27 -18.27 6.96
C THR A 110 -8.76 -18.48 5.54
N LEU A 111 -8.57 -17.39 4.78
CA LEU A 111 -8.13 -17.50 3.39
C LEU A 111 -6.69 -18.00 3.27
N ASP A 112 -6.47 -18.88 2.31
CA ASP A 112 -5.18 -19.50 2.05
C ASP A 112 -4.07 -18.51 1.74
N TYR A 113 -2.85 -18.81 2.20
CA TYR A 113 -1.69 -17.94 2.01
C TYR A 113 -1.32 -17.78 0.53
N GLY A 114 -1.33 -18.84 -0.26
CA GLY A 114 -1.02 -18.82 -1.70
C GLY A 114 -2.05 -17.96 -2.45
N PHE A 115 -3.33 -18.14 -2.11
CA PHE A 115 -4.41 -17.31 -2.66
C PHE A 115 -4.20 -15.82 -2.36
N LYS A 116 -3.95 -15.45 -1.09
CA LYS A 116 -3.66 -14.06 -0.73
C LYS A 116 -2.39 -13.53 -1.40
N THR A 117 -1.39 -14.38 -1.62
CA THR A 117 -0.16 -14.00 -2.32
C THR A 117 -0.43 -13.70 -3.80
N ARG A 118 -1.36 -14.42 -4.45
CA ARG A 118 -1.83 -14.08 -5.81
C ARG A 118 -2.53 -12.72 -5.84
N LEU A 119 -3.41 -12.43 -4.87
CA LEU A 119 -4.04 -11.11 -4.75
C LEU A 119 -3.00 -10.00 -4.54
N PHE A 120 -1.95 -10.28 -3.75
CA PHE A 120 -0.86 -9.34 -3.55
C PHE A 120 -0.06 -9.11 -4.82
N TRP A 121 0.19 -10.16 -5.58
CA TRP A 121 0.86 -10.04 -6.88
C TRP A 121 0.07 -9.11 -7.82
N ILE A 122 -1.26 -9.31 -7.94
CA ILE A 122 -2.16 -8.48 -8.75
C ILE A 122 -2.13 -7.02 -8.28
N ALA A 123 -2.28 -6.77 -6.98
CA ALA A 123 -2.19 -5.43 -6.43
C ALA A 123 -0.84 -4.77 -6.75
N SER A 124 0.27 -5.51 -6.64
CA SER A 124 1.60 -4.99 -6.94
C SER A 124 1.80 -4.72 -8.43
N ARG A 125 1.19 -5.54 -9.29
CA ARG A 125 1.22 -5.37 -10.74
C ARG A 125 0.50 -4.09 -11.18
N VAL A 126 -0.69 -3.85 -10.61
CA VAL A 126 -1.49 -2.64 -10.86
C VAL A 126 -0.79 -1.38 -10.34
N ASN A 127 -0.15 -1.47 -9.18
CA ASN A 127 0.56 -0.34 -8.57
C ASN A 127 1.95 -0.10 -9.16
N ASN A 128 2.45 -0.98 -10.02
CA ASN A 128 3.82 -0.96 -10.52
C ASN A 128 4.88 -1.04 -9.41
N CYS A 129 4.57 -1.75 -8.30
CA CYS A 129 5.54 -1.99 -7.24
C CYS A 129 6.44 -3.17 -7.57
N GLN A 130 7.54 -2.90 -8.24
CA GLN A 130 8.46 -3.93 -8.75
C GLN A 130 9.14 -4.70 -7.62
N TYR A 131 9.53 -4.02 -6.54
CA TYR A 131 10.03 -4.69 -5.34
C TYR A 131 9.04 -5.75 -4.83
N CYS A 132 7.76 -5.37 -4.75
CA CYS A 132 6.73 -6.27 -4.26
C CYS A 132 6.45 -7.40 -5.25
N LEU A 133 6.42 -7.12 -6.56
CA LEU A 133 6.24 -8.13 -7.60
C LEU A 133 7.29 -9.24 -7.50
N GLY A 134 8.58 -8.90 -7.50
CA GLY A 134 9.65 -9.87 -7.39
C GLY A 134 9.55 -10.73 -6.12
N HIS A 135 9.15 -10.13 -4.99
CA HIS A 135 8.89 -10.85 -3.75
C HIS A 135 7.71 -11.81 -3.86
N GLN A 136 6.59 -11.38 -4.46
CA GLN A 136 5.44 -12.25 -4.61
C GLN A 136 5.70 -13.39 -5.59
N GLU A 137 6.42 -13.17 -6.69
CA GLU A 137 6.83 -14.26 -7.59
C GLU A 137 7.64 -15.33 -6.85
N SER A 138 8.65 -14.92 -6.08
CA SER A 138 9.43 -15.87 -5.27
C SER A 138 8.58 -16.67 -4.28
N LYS A 139 7.56 -16.03 -3.66
CA LYS A 139 6.65 -16.70 -2.71
C LYS A 139 5.71 -17.66 -3.44
N LEU A 140 5.20 -17.28 -4.60
CA LEU A 140 4.28 -18.11 -5.39
C LEU A 140 4.99 -19.34 -5.94
N LEU A 141 6.23 -19.22 -6.40
CA LEU A 141 7.08 -20.36 -6.76
C LEU A 141 7.31 -21.29 -5.56
N ALA A 142 7.53 -20.72 -4.37
CA ALA A 142 7.74 -21.53 -3.14
C ALA A 142 6.49 -22.29 -2.66
N VAL A 143 5.29 -21.86 -3.05
CA VAL A 143 4.03 -22.58 -2.79
C VAL A 143 3.57 -23.45 -3.96
N GLY A 144 4.43 -23.69 -4.95
CA GLY A 144 4.24 -24.67 -6.02
C GLY A 144 3.70 -24.12 -7.34
N MET A 145 3.56 -22.79 -7.50
CA MET A 145 3.27 -22.22 -8.83
C MET A 145 4.48 -22.36 -9.75
N THR A 146 4.22 -22.51 -11.02
CA THR A 146 5.22 -22.54 -12.08
C THR A 146 5.39 -21.15 -12.73
N ASP A 147 6.46 -20.93 -13.49
CA ASP A 147 6.61 -19.71 -14.32
C ASP A 147 5.44 -19.53 -15.30
N ASP A 148 4.89 -20.65 -15.80
CA ASP A 148 3.68 -20.63 -16.66
C ASP A 148 2.43 -20.16 -15.90
N ASP A 149 2.25 -20.58 -14.65
CA ASP A 149 1.15 -20.10 -13.82
C ASP A 149 1.26 -18.61 -13.49
N LEU A 150 2.48 -18.14 -13.24
CA LEU A 150 2.76 -16.72 -13.07
C LEU A 150 2.47 -15.92 -14.35
N ALA A 151 2.82 -16.46 -15.50
CA ALA A 151 2.53 -15.84 -16.78
C ALA A 151 1.01 -15.78 -17.05
N ARG A 152 0.26 -16.82 -16.68
CA ARG A 152 -1.22 -16.80 -16.75
C ARG A 152 -1.82 -15.79 -15.78
N LEU A 153 -1.30 -15.70 -14.56
CA LEU A 153 -1.75 -14.72 -13.57
C LEU A 153 -1.58 -13.28 -14.09
N ASP A 154 -0.55 -13.02 -14.87
CA ASP A 154 -0.35 -11.72 -15.54
C ASP A 154 -1.29 -11.55 -16.74
N SER A 155 -1.46 -12.56 -17.59
CA SER A 155 -2.03 -12.40 -18.93
C SER A 155 -3.47 -12.90 -19.08
N ASP A 156 -3.84 -14.05 -18.52
CA ASP A 156 -5.13 -14.68 -18.77
C ASP A 156 -5.67 -15.44 -17.56
N TRP A 157 -6.76 -14.95 -17.00
CA TRP A 157 -7.39 -15.56 -15.82
C TRP A 157 -8.39 -16.67 -16.15
N SER A 158 -8.73 -16.90 -17.42
CA SER A 158 -9.72 -17.91 -17.82
C SER A 158 -9.36 -19.34 -17.38
N GLY A 159 -8.08 -19.61 -17.18
CA GLY A 159 -7.58 -20.90 -16.67
C GLY A 159 -7.64 -21.08 -15.15
N PHE A 160 -8.00 -20.03 -14.39
CA PHE A 160 -8.18 -20.12 -12.94
C PHE A 160 -9.63 -20.45 -12.58
N PRO A 161 -9.89 -21.05 -11.39
CA PRO A 161 -11.24 -21.29 -10.91
C PRO A 161 -12.09 -20.00 -10.87
N GLU A 162 -13.39 -20.08 -11.11
CA GLU A 162 -14.30 -18.92 -11.18
C GLU A 162 -14.25 -18.04 -9.93
N HIS A 163 -14.16 -18.66 -8.75
CA HIS A 163 -14.04 -17.90 -7.50
C HIS A 163 -12.73 -17.08 -7.44
N GLU A 164 -11.63 -17.60 -7.98
CA GLU A 164 -10.37 -16.86 -8.06
C GLU A 164 -10.46 -15.72 -9.08
N GLN A 165 -11.09 -15.95 -10.23
CA GLN A 165 -11.31 -14.91 -11.24
C GLN A 165 -12.12 -13.74 -10.69
N ALA A 166 -13.18 -14.02 -9.90
CA ALA A 166 -13.97 -13.00 -9.21
C ALA A 166 -13.12 -12.20 -8.21
N ALA A 167 -12.33 -12.88 -7.39
CA ALA A 167 -11.44 -12.25 -6.42
C ALA A 167 -10.32 -11.44 -7.08
N PHE A 168 -9.73 -11.92 -8.18
CA PHE A 168 -8.72 -11.20 -8.96
C PHE A 168 -9.29 -9.92 -9.57
N THR A 169 -10.51 -10.00 -10.10
CA THR A 169 -11.23 -8.84 -10.63
C THR A 169 -11.50 -7.81 -9.54
N LEU A 170 -11.95 -8.25 -8.36
CA LEU A 170 -12.14 -7.36 -7.21
C LEU A 170 -10.81 -6.71 -6.79
N ALA A 171 -9.76 -7.51 -6.62
CA ALA A 171 -8.44 -7.01 -6.19
C ALA A 171 -7.87 -5.98 -7.16
N ARG A 172 -7.96 -6.24 -8.47
CA ARG A 172 -7.58 -5.31 -9.54
C ARG A 172 -8.34 -3.99 -9.45
N LYS A 173 -9.67 -4.06 -9.42
CA LYS A 173 -10.53 -2.88 -9.41
C LYS A 173 -10.37 -2.08 -8.11
N LEU A 174 -10.32 -2.78 -6.97
CA LEU A 174 -10.07 -2.20 -5.66
C LEU A 174 -8.71 -1.50 -5.59
N THR A 175 -7.70 -2.02 -6.27
CA THR A 175 -6.38 -1.40 -6.31
C THR A 175 -6.37 -0.18 -7.22
N LEU A 176 -6.93 -0.29 -8.41
CA LEU A 176 -6.86 0.74 -9.45
C LEU A 176 -7.76 1.94 -9.19
N ALA A 177 -8.97 1.69 -8.68
CA ALA A 177 -10.00 2.70 -8.53
C ALA A 177 -11.03 2.32 -7.45
N PRO A 178 -10.68 2.39 -6.16
CA PRO A 178 -11.56 1.97 -5.06
C PRO A 178 -12.96 2.60 -5.13
N GLY A 179 -13.04 3.90 -5.40
CA GLY A 179 -14.30 4.63 -5.49
C GLY A 179 -15.19 4.27 -6.68
N SER A 180 -14.69 3.46 -7.62
CA SER A 180 -15.48 2.96 -8.75
C SER A 180 -16.11 1.58 -8.49
N LEU A 181 -15.92 1.02 -7.30
CA LEU A 181 -16.57 -0.23 -6.91
C LEU A 181 -18.07 -0.07 -6.84
N THR A 182 -18.77 -1.03 -7.44
CA THR A 182 -20.23 -1.11 -7.43
C THR A 182 -20.69 -2.28 -6.55
N ASP A 183 -21.99 -2.29 -6.22
CA ASP A 183 -22.59 -3.41 -5.52
C ASP A 183 -22.47 -4.72 -6.31
N ALA A 184 -22.51 -4.65 -7.65
CA ALA A 184 -22.33 -5.81 -8.52
C ALA A 184 -20.92 -6.41 -8.43
N ASP A 185 -19.87 -5.60 -8.24
CA ASP A 185 -18.50 -6.11 -8.09
C ASP A 185 -18.35 -6.92 -6.80
N VAL A 186 -18.95 -6.46 -5.72
CA VAL A 186 -18.94 -7.17 -4.42
C VAL A 186 -19.85 -8.38 -4.48
N ALA A 187 -21.03 -8.27 -5.09
CA ALA A 187 -21.98 -9.36 -5.25
C ALA A 187 -21.38 -10.52 -6.08
N ALA A 188 -20.56 -10.25 -7.08
CA ALA A 188 -19.85 -11.28 -7.84
C ALA A 188 -18.93 -12.12 -6.95
N CYS A 189 -18.22 -11.52 -5.99
CA CYS A 189 -17.43 -12.27 -5.02
C CYS A 189 -18.31 -13.02 -4.01
N LEU A 190 -19.43 -12.44 -3.58
CA LEU A 190 -20.36 -13.07 -2.63
C LEU A 190 -21.06 -14.31 -3.18
N GLN A 191 -21.01 -14.55 -4.50
CA GLN A 191 -21.45 -15.82 -5.09
C GLN A 191 -20.55 -17.00 -4.72
N HIS A 192 -19.30 -16.75 -4.35
CA HIS A 192 -18.28 -17.74 -4.10
C HIS A 192 -17.70 -17.70 -2.68
N PHE A 193 -17.82 -16.57 -1.99
CA PHE A 193 -17.20 -16.28 -0.71
C PHE A 193 -18.22 -15.76 0.30
N THR A 194 -18.00 -16.04 1.57
CA THR A 194 -18.80 -15.43 2.63
C THR A 194 -18.51 -13.92 2.75
N PRO A 195 -19.43 -13.13 3.33
CA PRO A 195 -19.14 -11.71 3.59
C PRO A 195 -17.86 -11.48 4.38
N LYS A 196 -17.52 -12.38 5.31
CA LYS A 196 -16.28 -12.30 6.10
C LYS A 196 -15.04 -12.58 5.24
N ASP A 197 -15.10 -13.53 4.30
CA ASP A 197 -14.00 -13.79 3.38
C ASP A 197 -13.76 -12.58 2.45
N VAL A 198 -14.84 -11.92 1.98
CA VAL A 198 -14.72 -10.70 1.18
C VAL A 198 -14.09 -9.56 1.99
N LEU A 199 -14.44 -9.42 3.28
CA LEU A 199 -13.77 -8.47 4.18
C LEU A 199 -12.30 -8.83 4.39
N GLU A 200 -11.97 -10.10 4.61
CA GLU A 200 -10.58 -10.56 4.73
C GLU A 200 -9.79 -10.26 3.46
N MET A 201 -10.36 -10.53 2.28
CA MET A 201 -9.74 -10.16 1.00
C MET A 201 -9.49 -8.66 0.91
N SER A 202 -10.48 -7.83 1.29
CA SER A 202 -10.36 -6.38 1.21
C SER A 202 -9.28 -5.83 2.13
N LEU A 203 -9.16 -6.35 3.35
CA LEU A 203 -8.12 -6.01 4.31
C LEU A 203 -6.75 -6.48 3.85
N SER A 204 -6.66 -7.69 3.26
CA SER A 204 -5.43 -8.20 2.68
C SER A 204 -4.98 -7.33 1.50
N VAL A 205 -5.86 -7.07 0.52
CA VAL A 205 -5.55 -6.22 -0.65
C VAL A 205 -5.25 -4.78 -0.23
N GLY A 206 -5.99 -4.24 0.75
CA GLY A 206 -5.70 -2.93 1.33
C GLY A 206 -4.30 -2.88 1.96
N GLY A 207 -3.95 -3.89 2.76
CA GLY A 207 -2.61 -4.06 3.32
C GLY A 207 -1.52 -4.18 2.26
N ASN A 208 -1.79 -4.92 1.17
CA ASN A 208 -0.88 -5.03 0.03
C ASN A 208 -0.65 -3.67 -0.64
N ASN A 209 -1.70 -2.88 -0.79
CA ASN A 209 -1.63 -1.52 -1.29
C ASN A 209 -0.80 -0.61 -0.36
N ALA A 210 -0.96 -0.74 0.95
CA ALA A 210 -0.13 -0.02 1.93
C ALA A 210 1.35 -0.41 1.80
N ILE A 211 1.67 -1.70 1.69
CA ILE A 211 3.05 -2.19 1.47
C ILE A 211 3.62 -1.61 0.18
N ASN A 212 2.85 -1.62 -0.90
CA ASN A 212 3.31 -1.07 -2.18
C ASN A 212 3.71 0.40 -2.03
N ARG A 213 2.85 1.25 -1.41
CA ARG A 213 3.17 2.67 -1.18
C ARG A 213 4.37 2.84 -0.28
N TRP A 214 4.45 2.05 0.79
CA TRP A 214 5.61 2.09 1.67
C TRP A 214 6.91 1.79 0.91
N LYS A 215 6.97 0.67 0.17
CA LYS A 215 8.18 0.27 -0.58
C LYS A 215 8.53 1.25 -1.67
N GLU A 216 7.53 1.75 -2.39
CA GLU A 216 7.73 2.75 -3.43
C GLU A 216 8.17 4.10 -2.82
N GLY A 217 7.56 4.53 -1.73
CA GLY A 217 7.87 5.79 -1.06
C GLY A 217 9.30 5.85 -0.52
N ILE A 218 9.74 4.82 0.20
CA ILE A 218 11.10 4.80 0.77
C ILE A 218 12.18 4.38 -0.24
N GLY A 219 11.81 3.89 -1.43
CA GLY A 219 12.76 3.56 -2.48
C GLY A 219 13.56 2.30 -2.24
N VAL A 220 13.00 1.26 -1.62
CA VAL A 220 13.72 0.00 -1.36
C VAL A 220 14.14 -0.66 -2.66
N ALA A 221 15.44 -0.93 -2.80
CA ALA A 221 15.96 -1.73 -3.89
C ALA A 221 15.56 -3.22 -3.73
N GLN A 222 15.33 -3.88 -4.85
CA GLN A 222 15.29 -5.34 -4.87
C GLN A 222 16.71 -5.82 -4.59
N ALA A 223 16.92 -6.47 -3.46
CA ALA A 223 18.26 -6.84 -3.08
C ALA A 223 18.89 -7.78 -4.13
N GLY A 224 19.93 -7.30 -4.74
CA GLY A 224 20.97 -8.13 -5.30
C GLY A 224 21.62 -8.94 -4.18
N ASN A 225 22.41 -9.89 -4.50
CA ASN A 225 23.28 -10.69 -3.64
C ASN A 225 23.17 -10.44 -2.12
N GLY A 226 22.34 -11.20 -1.40
CA GLY A 226 22.33 -11.23 0.05
C GLY A 226 21.45 -10.21 0.75
N GLY A 227 20.69 -9.40 0.04
CA GLY A 227 19.72 -8.52 0.65
C GLY A 227 18.48 -9.29 1.10
N ASN A 228 18.18 -9.17 2.24
CA ASN A 228 17.03 -9.02 3.15
C ASN A 228 15.71 -9.73 2.89
N SER A 229 15.46 -10.34 1.77
CA SER A 229 14.36 -11.26 1.68
C SER A 229 14.88 -12.67 1.79
N GLY A 230 14.74 -13.24 2.95
CA GLY A 230 14.91 -14.67 3.11
C GLY A 230 14.10 -15.50 2.11
N TRP A 231 13.28 -14.89 1.26
CA TRP A 231 12.54 -15.49 0.17
C TRP A 231 13.31 -15.49 -1.17
N ALA A 232 14.05 -14.46 -1.49
CA ALA A 232 14.94 -14.46 -2.66
C ALA A 232 16.10 -15.47 -2.52
N GLN A 233 16.49 -15.78 -1.29
CA GLN A 233 17.52 -16.80 -1.00
C GLN A 233 17.00 -18.24 -1.06
N ALA A 234 15.69 -18.47 -1.03
CA ALA A 234 15.12 -19.80 -1.00
C ALA A 234 14.95 -20.44 -2.39
N SER A 235 15.03 -19.67 -3.46
CA SER A 235 15.22 -20.24 -4.80
C SER A 235 16.66 -20.74 -4.87
N ALA A 236 16.83 -22.05 -5.04
CA ALA A 236 18.11 -22.71 -5.03
C ALA A 236 19.11 -22.00 -5.94
N GLY A 237 20.18 -21.40 -5.36
CA GLY A 237 21.30 -20.92 -6.12
C GLY A 237 21.60 -19.43 -6.16
N GLY A 238 20.99 -18.61 -5.33
CA GLY A 238 21.33 -17.19 -5.29
C GLY A 238 20.29 -16.27 -5.91
N VAL A 239 20.67 -15.06 -6.24
CA VAL A 239 19.78 -14.05 -6.83
C VAL A 239 19.10 -14.59 -8.07
N HIS A 240 17.80 -14.81 -7.98
CA HIS A 240 17.02 -15.25 -9.12
C HIS A 240 17.07 -14.18 -10.22
N SER A 241 17.49 -14.59 -11.43
CA SER A 241 17.33 -13.71 -12.58
C SER A 241 15.87 -13.67 -12.98
N TYR A 242 15.28 -12.47 -13.01
CA TYR A 242 13.92 -12.30 -13.51
C TYR A 242 13.84 -12.44 -15.04
N LEU A 243 15.00 -12.45 -15.73
CA LEU A 243 15.10 -12.58 -17.19
C LEU A 243 15.04 -14.02 -17.69
N THR A 244 14.49 -14.95 -16.89
CA THR A 244 14.21 -16.30 -17.40
C THR A 244 13.26 -16.20 -18.60
N PRO A 245 13.51 -16.95 -19.68
CA PRO A 245 12.64 -16.95 -20.85
C PRO A 245 11.20 -17.29 -20.43
N THR A 246 10.27 -16.38 -20.62
CA THR A 246 8.85 -16.69 -20.64
C THR A 246 8.48 -17.05 -22.06
N ALA A 247 7.60 -18.01 -22.20
CA ALA A 247 7.06 -18.33 -23.51
C ALA A 247 6.45 -17.06 -24.14
N ASP A 248 6.82 -16.75 -25.38
CA ASP A 248 6.29 -15.60 -26.14
C ASP A 248 4.76 -15.61 -26.27
N ARG A 249 4.15 -16.78 -26.05
CA ARG A 249 2.69 -16.95 -26.02
C ARG A 249 1.94 -16.04 -25.03
N PHE A 250 2.64 -15.42 -24.09
CA PHE A 250 2.07 -14.50 -23.10
C PHE A 250 2.42 -13.03 -23.34
N ASP A 251 2.82 -12.67 -24.56
CA ASP A 251 3.04 -11.29 -24.97
C ASP A 251 1.71 -10.60 -25.34
N THR A 252 0.79 -10.58 -24.41
CA THR A 252 -0.53 -9.95 -24.48
C THR A 252 -0.67 -8.91 -23.38
N VAL A 253 -1.66 -8.03 -23.51
CA VAL A 253 -1.99 -7.09 -22.41
C VAL A 253 -2.42 -7.89 -21.19
N PRO A 254 -1.75 -7.74 -20.04
CA PRO A 254 -2.05 -8.55 -18.87
C PRO A 254 -3.46 -8.31 -18.34
N SER A 255 -4.15 -9.37 -17.91
CA SER A 255 -5.46 -9.26 -17.26
C SER A 255 -5.43 -8.36 -16.03
N ALA A 256 -4.31 -8.30 -15.31
CA ALA A 256 -4.12 -7.38 -14.19
C ALA A 256 -4.29 -5.91 -14.57
N VAL A 257 -4.02 -5.53 -15.82
CA VAL A 257 -4.13 -4.13 -16.32
C VAL A 257 -5.12 -3.98 -17.48
N ALA A 258 -5.67 -5.07 -18.01
CA ALA A 258 -6.58 -5.10 -19.17
C ALA A 258 -7.98 -4.52 -18.92
N ILE A 259 -8.16 -3.80 -17.81
CA ILE A 259 -9.41 -3.05 -17.55
C ILE A 259 -9.60 -1.90 -18.55
N LEU A 260 -8.59 -1.60 -19.35
CA LEU A 260 -8.57 -0.53 -20.33
C LEU A 260 -8.63 -1.15 -21.72
N SER A 261 -9.79 -1.10 -22.34
CA SER A 261 -10.00 -1.63 -23.70
C SER A 261 -9.13 -0.98 -24.77
N SER A 262 -8.50 0.17 -24.47
CA SER A 262 -7.62 0.90 -25.38
C SER A 262 -6.14 0.53 -25.25
N VAL A 263 -5.73 -0.22 -24.21
CA VAL A 263 -4.33 -0.58 -23.99
C VAL A 263 -3.90 -1.67 -24.98
N LYS A 264 -2.75 -1.49 -25.59
CA LYS A 264 -2.15 -2.45 -26.56
C LYS A 264 -0.83 -2.99 -26.00
N PRO A 265 -0.37 -4.16 -26.46
CA PRO A 265 0.98 -4.64 -26.15
C PRO A 265 2.02 -3.57 -26.52
N GLY A 266 2.95 -3.33 -25.60
CA GLY A 266 3.97 -2.29 -25.76
C GLY A 266 3.61 -0.89 -25.24
N ASP A 267 2.33 -0.64 -24.93
CA ASP A 267 1.93 0.61 -24.31
C ASP A 267 2.45 0.73 -22.85
N ASP A 268 2.50 1.99 -22.39
CA ASP A 268 2.69 2.34 -20.99
C ASP A 268 1.34 2.83 -20.41
N LEU A 269 0.94 2.30 -19.24
CA LEU A 269 -0.30 2.72 -18.60
C LEU A 269 -0.34 4.24 -18.32
N VAL A 270 0.78 4.84 -17.96
CA VAL A 270 0.86 6.29 -17.72
C VAL A 270 0.57 7.05 -19.01
N ALA A 271 1.10 6.59 -20.14
CA ALA A 271 0.84 7.19 -21.46
C ALA A 271 -0.62 7.04 -21.91
N THR A 272 -1.36 6.08 -21.38
CA THR A 272 -2.78 5.85 -21.68
C THR A 272 -3.75 6.63 -20.78
N GLY A 273 -3.25 7.57 -19.97
CA GLY A 273 -4.07 8.45 -19.12
C GLY A 273 -4.24 7.95 -17.67
N PHE A 274 -3.39 7.03 -17.20
CA PHE A 274 -3.34 6.65 -15.79
C PHE A 274 -2.16 7.33 -15.07
N PRO A 275 -2.32 7.70 -13.79
CA PRO A 275 -3.53 7.57 -12.97
C PRO A 275 -4.67 8.47 -13.46
N ARG A 276 -5.89 8.12 -13.05
CA ARG A 276 -7.09 8.91 -13.38
C ARG A 276 -6.95 10.36 -12.94
N PRO A 277 -7.61 11.32 -13.62
CA PRO A 277 -7.73 12.69 -13.13
C PRO A 277 -8.31 12.73 -11.72
N LEU A 278 -7.95 13.76 -10.97
CA LEU A 278 -8.55 14.00 -9.66
C LEU A 278 -10.02 14.38 -9.82
N PRO A 279 -10.91 13.93 -8.91
CA PRO A 279 -12.30 14.39 -8.89
C PRO A 279 -12.39 15.91 -8.78
N SER A 280 -13.28 16.50 -9.56
CA SER A 280 -13.67 17.91 -9.47
C SER A 280 -14.44 18.18 -8.17
N ALA A 281 -14.64 19.45 -7.83
CA ALA A 281 -15.43 19.83 -6.66
C ALA A 281 -16.87 19.28 -6.72
N ASP A 282 -17.50 19.30 -7.91
CA ASP A 282 -18.85 18.77 -8.11
C ASP A 282 -18.88 17.23 -7.93
N GLU A 283 -17.88 16.52 -8.44
CA GLU A 283 -17.76 15.07 -8.25
C GLU A 283 -17.51 14.70 -6.80
N ILE A 284 -16.73 15.50 -6.06
CA ILE A 284 -16.54 15.34 -4.61
C ILE A 284 -17.87 15.51 -3.89
N ALA A 285 -18.60 16.61 -4.15
CA ALA A 285 -19.89 16.86 -3.52
C ALA A 285 -20.89 15.75 -3.79
N ALA A 286 -20.98 15.29 -5.04
CA ALA A 286 -21.86 14.19 -5.44
C ALA A 286 -21.46 12.86 -4.76
N GLY A 287 -20.17 12.55 -4.70
CA GLY A 287 -19.62 11.35 -4.07
C GLY A 287 -19.90 11.31 -2.56
N LEU A 288 -19.71 12.43 -1.86
CA LEU A 288 -20.02 12.55 -0.43
C LEU A 288 -21.53 12.43 -0.17
N ALA A 289 -22.39 13.04 -1.01
CA ALA A 289 -23.83 12.89 -0.92
C ALA A 289 -24.26 11.42 -1.10
N ALA A 290 -23.72 10.74 -2.10
CA ALA A 290 -23.97 9.33 -2.33
C ALA A 290 -23.48 8.46 -1.15
N ALA A 291 -22.33 8.77 -0.57
CA ALA A 291 -21.80 8.04 0.59
C ALA A 291 -22.68 8.20 1.84
N ARG A 292 -23.32 9.35 2.04
CA ARG A 292 -24.27 9.56 3.15
C ARG A 292 -25.56 8.75 3.00
N SER A 293 -25.98 8.49 1.76
CA SER A 293 -27.26 7.81 1.49
C SER A 293 -27.14 6.31 1.20
N ARG A 294 -25.91 5.78 1.05
CA ARG A 294 -25.68 4.36 0.74
C ARG A 294 -25.85 3.47 1.97
N ASN A 295 -26.22 2.22 1.74
CA ASN A 295 -26.18 1.18 2.75
C ASN A 295 -24.84 0.45 2.71
N ALA A 296 -24.39 -0.08 3.84
CA ALA A 296 -23.23 -0.95 3.87
C ALA A 296 -23.47 -2.19 2.99
N ARG A 297 -22.48 -2.52 2.14
CA ARG A 297 -22.51 -3.71 1.26
C ARG A 297 -22.28 -5.01 2.02
N LEU A 298 -21.52 -4.91 3.10
CA LEU A 298 -21.16 -6.05 3.93
C LEU A 298 -21.69 -5.83 5.36
N PRO A 299 -22.04 -6.90 6.08
CA PRO A 299 -22.65 -6.77 7.41
C PRO A 299 -21.68 -6.09 8.39
N LEU A 300 -22.24 -5.28 9.27
CA LEU A 300 -21.52 -4.69 10.40
C LEU A 300 -21.82 -5.52 11.66
N VAL A 301 -20.79 -5.76 12.47
CA VAL A 301 -20.99 -6.37 13.80
C VAL A 301 -21.87 -5.44 14.64
N ALA A 302 -22.80 -6.00 15.42
CA ALA A 302 -23.62 -5.23 16.34
C ALA A 302 -22.73 -4.39 17.28
N GLU A 303 -23.12 -3.14 17.56
CA GLU A 303 -22.25 -2.21 18.29
C GLU A 303 -21.79 -2.75 19.64
N THR A 304 -22.71 -3.34 20.42
CA THR A 304 -22.40 -3.94 21.73
C THR A 304 -21.31 -5.01 21.61
N GLN A 305 -21.47 -5.94 20.66
CA GLN A 305 -20.50 -7.00 20.43
C GLN A 305 -19.17 -6.45 19.89
N ALA A 306 -19.22 -5.46 19.00
CA ALA A 306 -18.02 -4.82 18.47
C ALA A 306 -17.20 -4.14 19.59
N ARG A 307 -17.87 -3.49 20.54
CA ARG A 307 -17.22 -2.90 21.72
C ARG A 307 -16.55 -3.95 22.62
N GLU A 308 -17.20 -5.09 22.82
CA GLU A 308 -16.61 -6.21 23.59
C GLU A 308 -15.32 -6.71 22.90
N ILE A 309 -15.34 -6.87 21.58
CA ILE A 309 -14.18 -7.34 20.80
C ILE A 309 -13.05 -6.30 20.79
N LEU A 310 -13.39 -5.03 20.60
CA LEU A 310 -12.39 -3.95 20.51
C LEU A 310 -11.81 -3.56 21.87
N GLY A 311 -12.57 -3.80 22.95
CA GLY A 311 -12.14 -3.51 24.32
C GLY A 311 -11.76 -2.03 24.51
N ALA A 312 -10.57 -1.79 25.05
CA ALA A 312 -10.07 -0.45 25.36
C ALA A 312 -9.80 0.45 24.13
N ILE A 313 -9.87 -0.12 22.91
CA ILE A 313 -9.68 0.65 21.66
C ILE A 313 -11.01 1.29 21.23
N ALA A 314 -12.15 0.79 21.70
CA ALA A 314 -13.44 1.37 21.38
C ALA A 314 -13.55 2.78 21.97
N PRO A 315 -13.90 3.82 21.17
CA PRO A 315 -14.10 5.18 21.70
C PRO A 315 -15.30 5.26 22.66
N GLU A 316 -15.32 6.26 23.53
CA GLU A 316 -16.45 6.48 24.46
C GLU A 316 -17.75 6.89 23.74
N GLY A 317 -17.63 7.60 22.61
CA GLY A 317 -18.77 8.04 21.77
C GLY A 317 -19.30 6.92 20.86
N PRO A 318 -20.14 7.25 19.87
CA PRO A 318 -20.63 6.29 18.88
C PRO A 318 -19.49 5.52 18.23
N LEU A 319 -19.67 4.21 18.02
CA LEU A 319 -18.64 3.38 17.41
C LEU A 319 -18.68 3.53 15.90
N PRO A 320 -17.61 4.06 15.26
CA PRO A 320 -17.58 4.23 13.81
C PRO A 320 -17.80 2.92 13.05
N SER A 321 -18.50 2.98 11.92
CA SER A 321 -18.83 1.79 11.12
C SER A 321 -17.60 1.01 10.68
N TRP A 322 -16.45 1.66 10.38
CA TRP A 322 -15.21 0.98 10.04
C TRP A 322 -14.65 0.11 11.19
N MET A 323 -14.84 0.51 12.45
CA MET A 323 -14.46 -0.32 13.60
C MET A 323 -15.37 -1.54 13.75
N ARG A 324 -16.65 -1.39 13.45
CA ARG A 324 -17.60 -2.50 13.43
C ARG A 324 -17.28 -3.52 12.33
N VAL A 325 -16.72 -3.09 11.20
CA VAL A 325 -16.18 -3.99 10.17
C VAL A 325 -14.98 -4.79 10.72
N LEU A 326 -14.03 -4.12 11.35
CA LEU A 326 -12.85 -4.79 11.91
C LEU A 326 -13.19 -5.80 13.00
N ALA A 327 -14.27 -5.57 13.75
CA ALA A 327 -14.73 -6.48 14.81
C ALA A 327 -15.18 -7.88 14.31
N HIS A 328 -15.28 -8.11 13.00
CA HIS A 328 -15.41 -9.47 12.45
C HIS A 328 -14.20 -10.36 12.73
N PHE A 329 -13.06 -9.77 13.07
CA PHE A 329 -11.78 -10.44 13.32
C PHE A 329 -11.32 -10.17 14.76
N PRO A 330 -11.63 -11.09 15.69
CA PRO A 330 -11.50 -10.78 17.14
C PRO A 330 -10.08 -10.54 17.62
N LEU A 331 -9.05 -11.00 16.91
CA LEU A 331 -7.66 -10.74 17.25
C LEU A 331 -7.00 -9.75 16.28
N ALA A 332 -7.23 -9.91 14.98
CA ALA A 332 -6.60 -9.08 13.96
C ALA A 332 -7.28 -7.68 13.86
N GLY A 333 -8.59 -7.62 14.06
CA GLY A 333 -9.35 -6.38 14.01
C GLY A 333 -8.93 -5.33 15.03
N PRO A 334 -8.87 -5.66 16.34
CA PRO A 334 -8.35 -4.74 17.35
C PRO A 334 -6.91 -4.30 17.09
N ARG A 335 -6.04 -5.18 16.60
CA ARG A 335 -4.66 -4.82 16.22
C ARG A 335 -4.65 -3.80 15.08
N MET A 336 -5.51 -3.97 14.08
CA MET A 336 -5.65 -3.04 12.96
C MET A 336 -6.20 -1.68 13.42
N ALA A 337 -7.23 -1.68 14.26
CA ALA A 337 -7.78 -0.46 14.83
C ALA A 337 -6.70 0.29 15.64
N LYS A 338 -5.93 -0.43 16.47
CA LYS A 338 -4.80 0.15 17.21
C LYS A 338 -3.72 0.73 16.31
N ALA A 339 -3.46 0.12 15.17
CA ALA A 339 -2.48 0.63 14.21
C ALA A 339 -2.92 1.96 13.59
N PHE A 340 -4.19 2.13 13.26
CA PHE A 340 -4.73 3.43 12.83
C PHE A 340 -4.62 4.47 13.92
N GLU A 341 -4.96 4.13 15.15
CA GLU A 341 -4.84 5.02 16.30
C GLU A 341 -3.38 5.46 16.53
N LEU A 342 -2.43 4.53 16.51
CA LEU A 342 -1.01 4.84 16.66
C LEU A 342 -0.49 5.72 15.51
N THR A 343 -0.95 5.50 14.28
CA THR A 343 -0.60 6.34 13.13
C THR A 343 -1.13 7.77 13.32
N ALA A 344 -2.38 7.91 13.78
CA ALA A 344 -2.97 9.20 14.08
C ALA A 344 -2.25 9.93 15.24
N ALA A 345 -1.80 9.21 16.26
CA ALA A 345 -1.09 9.73 17.40
C ALA A 345 0.42 9.98 17.18
N ALA A 346 1.03 9.39 16.13
CA ALA A 346 2.46 9.44 15.90
C ALA A 346 2.99 10.90 15.86
N PRO A 347 4.11 11.21 16.53
CA PRO A 347 4.72 12.54 16.47
C PRO A 347 5.36 12.80 15.11
N GLY A 348 5.69 14.06 14.80
CA GLY A 348 6.48 14.44 13.61
C GLY A 348 5.67 15.07 12.47
N LEU A 349 4.38 14.78 12.35
CA LEU A 349 3.42 15.52 11.54
C LEU A 349 2.37 16.17 12.43
N SER A 350 2.00 17.41 12.12
CA SER A 350 0.88 18.07 12.79
C SER A 350 -0.44 17.30 12.50
N GLN A 351 -1.45 17.46 13.37
CA GLN A 351 -2.76 16.88 13.14
C GLN A 351 -3.40 17.42 11.84
N LEU A 352 -3.13 18.69 11.52
CA LEU A 352 -3.60 19.32 10.31
C LEU A 352 -2.94 18.71 9.06
N ASP A 353 -1.62 18.47 9.09
CA ASP A 353 -0.92 17.85 7.96
C ASP A 353 -1.39 16.40 7.75
N LYS A 354 -1.60 15.64 8.82
CA LYS A 354 -2.18 14.30 8.74
C LYS A 354 -3.57 14.30 8.10
N ALA A 355 -4.42 15.24 8.51
CA ALA A 355 -5.77 15.38 7.94
C ALA A 355 -5.72 15.77 6.46
N ARG A 356 -4.80 16.67 6.06
CA ARG A 356 -4.58 17.05 4.65
C ARG A 356 -4.06 15.87 3.82
N ILE A 357 -3.14 15.07 4.35
CA ILE A 357 -2.64 13.85 3.69
C ILE A 357 -3.79 12.85 3.51
N ALA A 358 -4.56 12.57 4.57
CA ALA A 358 -5.71 11.67 4.51
C ALA A 358 -6.72 12.13 3.45
N TRP A 359 -7.07 13.40 3.44
CA TRP A 359 -7.97 14.00 2.45
C TRP A 359 -7.42 13.85 1.01
N THR A 360 -6.13 14.11 0.81
CA THR A 360 -5.47 14.01 -0.50
C THR A 360 -5.46 12.57 -1.01
N VAL A 361 -5.14 11.60 -0.15
CA VAL A 361 -5.13 10.17 -0.50
C VAL A 361 -6.54 9.67 -0.81
N ALA A 362 -7.52 10.01 0.02
CA ALA A 362 -8.91 9.63 -0.18
C ALA A 362 -9.49 10.25 -1.48
N ARG A 363 -9.17 11.52 -1.78
CA ARG A 363 -9.53 12.16 -3.04
C ARG A 363 -8.94 11.44 -4.24
N ARG A 364 -7.64 11.10 -4.20
CA ARG A 364 -6.95 10.34 -5.28
C ARG A 364 -7.62 8.99 -5.55
N ASN A 365 -8.06 8.32 -4.52
CA ASN A 365 -8.73 7.02 -4.57
C ASN A 365 -10.25 7.16 -4.82
N ALA A 366 -10.81 8.37 -4.79
CA ALA A 366 -12.26 8.64 -4.75
C ALA A 366 -12.97 7.82 -3.65
N ALA A 367 -12.29 7.65 -2.51
CA ALA A 367 -12.78 6.89 -1.37
C ALA A 367 -13.69 7.78 -0.50
N TRP A 368 -14.97 7.78 -0.81
CA TRP A 368 -15.91 8.79 -0.32
C TRP A 368 -16.13 8.75 1.18
N TYR A 369 -16.13 7.56 1.78
CA TYR A 369 -16.23 7.42 3.24
C TYR A 369 -15.00 8.05 3.93
N ALA A 370 -13.81 7.68 3.50
CA ALA A 370 -12.56 8.19 4.04
C ALA A 370 -12.41 9.70 3.79
N LEU A 371 -12.81 10.17 2.59
CA LEU A 371 -12.78 11.58 2.24
C LEU A 371 -13.67 12.42 3.16
N GLY A 372 -14.89 11.93 3.45
CA GLY A 372 -15.80 12.62 4.35
C GLY A 372 -15.30 12.68 5.78
N LEU A 373 -14.67 11.60 6.27
CA LEU A 373 -14.04 11.61 7.60
C LEU A 373 -12.84 12.59 7.65
N ALA A 374 -12.01 12.61 6.61
CA ALA A 374 -10.88 13.54 6.53
C ALA A 374 -11.36 15.01 6.45
N GLU A 375 -12.44 15.28 5.70
CA GLU A 375 -13.06 16.60 5.64
C GLU A 375 -13.61 17.03 7.02
N ALA A 376 -14.35 16.16 7.70
CA ALA A 376 -14.83 16.44 9.06
C ALA A 376 -13.64 16.76 9.99
N ARG A 377 -12.58 15.96 9.93
CA ARG A 377 -11.36 16.21 10.71
C ARG A 377 -10.70 17.55 10.40
N LEU A 378 -10.65 17.95 9.12
CA LEU A 378 -10.11 19.26 8.72
C LEU A 378 -10.97 20.40 9.31
N ARG A 379 -12.30 20.26 9.30
CA ARG A 379 -13.22 21.23 9.89
C ARG A 379 -13.04 21.35 11.41
N ASP A 380 -12.90 20.23 12.11
CA ASP A 380 -12.61 20.20 13.56
C ASP A 380 -11.28 20.93 13.89
N LEU A 381 -10.34 20.92 12.97
CA LEU A 381 -9.05 21.61 13.07
C LEU A 381 -9.10 23.06 12.55
N GLY A 382 -10.27 23.57 12.23
CA GLY A 382 -10.53 24.97 11.89
C GLY A 382 -10.53 25.28 10.37
N ALA A 383 -10.52 24.28 9.50
CA ALA A 383 -10.66 24.55 8.07
C ALA A 383 -12.10 24.96 7.72
N ASP A 384 -12.26 26.08 7.05
CA ASP A 384 -13.52 26.54 6.47
C ASP A 384 -13.68 26.06 5.00
N ASP A 385 -14.80 26.41 4.39
CA ASP A 385 -15.10 26.03 3.01
C ASP A 385 -14.07 26.63 2.02
N ALA A 386 -13.50 27.80 2.30
CA ALA A 386 -12.48 28.41 1.46
C ALA A 386 -11.16 27.62 1.53
N ALA A 387 -10.78 27.18 2.71
CA ALA A 387 -9.59 26.33 2.91
C ALA A 387 -9.75 24.95 2.22
N LEU A 388 -10.93 24.35 2.28
CA LEU A 388 -11.23 23.07 1.59
C LEU A 388 -11.25 23.26 0.06
N ALA A 389 -11.81 24.36 -0.43
CA ALA A 389 -11.80 24.69 -1.85
C ALA A 389 -10.38 24.95 -2.35
N ASP A 390 -9.55 25.64 -1.59
CA ASP A 390 -8.12 25.86 -1.91
C ASP A 390 -7.34 24.54 -1.93
N LEU A 391 -7.58 23.66 -0.96
CA LEU A 391 -6.97 22.32 -0.90
C LEU A 391 -7.36 21.46 -2.11
N ALA A 392 -8.60 21.59 -2.58
CA ALA A 392 -9.08 20.92 -3.78
C ALA A 392 -8.55 21.54 -5.08
N GLY A 393 -8.17 22.80 -5.06
CA GLY A 393 -7.75 23.61 -6.21
C GLY A 393 -6.24 23.85 -6.26
N ASP A 394 -5.89 25.14 -6.27
CA ASP A 394 -4.52 25.60 -6.54
C ASP A 394 -3.58 25.56 -5.31
N GLN A 395 -4.10 25.29 -4.12
CA GLN A 395 -3.34 25.18 -2.86
C GLN A 395 -2.52 26.44 -2.55
N ARG A 396 -3.08 27.63 -2.84
CA ARG A 396 -2.40 28.93 -2.71
C ARG A 396 -2.15 29.33 -1.25
N GLN A 397 -2.99 28.85 -0.33
CA GLN A 397 -2.85 29.12 1.10
C GLN A 397 -1.79 28.23 1.77
N LEU A 398 -1.30 27.20 1.09
CA LEU A 398 -0.28 26.30 1.61
C LEU A 398 1.13 26.85 1.37
N SER A 399 2.05 26.59 2.30
CA SER A 399 3.48 26.82 2.11
C SER A 399 4.04 25.92 1.00
N ALA A 400 5.24 26.25 0.51
CA ALA A 400 5.94 25.42 -0.48
C ALA A 400 6.23 24.00 0.05
N ALA A 401 6.55 23.87 1.33
CA ALA A 401 6.80 22.59 1.98
C ALA A 401 5.53 21.73 2.05
N GLU A 402 4.40 22.32 2.49
CA GLU A 402 3.11 21.62 2.54
C GLU A 402 2.68 21.14 1.16
N ARG A 403 2.79 22.00 0.13
CA ARG A 403 2.48 21.59 -1.25
C ARG A 403 3.36 20.44 -1.73
N ALA A 404 4.67 20.50 -1.47
CA ALA A 404 5.59 19.43 -1.87
C ALA A 404 5.23 18.08 -1.21
N VAL A 405 4.87 18.11 0.07
CA VAL A 405 4.38 16.94 0.80
C VAL A 405 3.08 16.37 0.19
N LEU A 406 2.12 17.25 -0.14
CA LEU A 406 0.85 16.80 -0.73
C LEU A 406 1.00 16.27 -2.17
N VAL A 407 1.97 16.82 -2.95
CA VAL A 407 2.33 16.24 -4.26
C VAL A 407 2.85 14.81 -4.10
N VAL A 408 3.73 14.57 -3.11
CA VAL A 408 4.20 13.20 -2.82
C VAL A 408 3.03 12.33 -2.38
N ALA A 409 2.16 12.81 -1.48
CA ALA A 409 1.01 12.05 -1.00
C ALA A 409 0.07 11.65 -2.16
N ASP A 410 -0.29 12.58 -3.03
CA ASP A 410 -1.14 12.36 -4.19
C ASP A 410 -0.53 11.34 -5.16
N ARG A 411 0.73 11.57 -5.58
CA ARG A 411 1.39 10.75 -6.60
C ARG A 411 1.77 9.36 -6.09
N LEU A 412 2.06 9.24 -4.79
CA LEU A 412 2.33 7.95 -4.15
C LEU A 412 1.04 7.14 -3.93
N ALA A 413 -0.09 7.80 -3.65
CA ALA A 413 -1.40 7.16 -3.52
C ALA A 413 -1.96 6.65 -4.85
N ALA A 414 -1.51 7.20 -5.97
CA ALA A 414 -1.96 6.84 -7.31
C ALA A 414 -1.75 5.36 -7.65
N SER A 415 -2.55 4.84 -8.58
CA SER A 415 -2.42 3.50 -9.16
C SER A 415 -2.48 3.61 -10.69
N PRO A 416 -1.37 3.34 -11.42
CA PRO A 416 -0.04 3.05 -10.87
C PRO A 416 0.58 4.22 -10.09
N VAL A 417 1.59 3.92 -9.27
CA VAL A 417 2.35 4.95 -8.53
C VAL A 417 3.14 5.80 -9.52
N VAL A 418 2.97 7.12 -9.43
CA VAL A 418 3.61 8.09 -10.34
C VAL A 418 4.51 9.09 -9.61
N CYS A 419 4.80 8.85 -8.32
CA CYS A 419 5.71 9.68 -7.53
C CYS A 419 7.15 9.52 -8.05
N THR A 420 7.72 10.60 -8.57
CA THR A 420 9.08 10.62 -9.10
C THR A 420 10.13 10.81 -8.00
N ASP A 421 11.40 10.56 -8.32
CA ASP A 421 12.50 10.84 -7.39
C ASP A 421 12.64 12.37 -7.19
N ALA A 422 12.40 13.17 -8.22
CA ALA A 422 12.41 14.62 -8.13
C ALA A 422 11.28 15.19 -7.23
N ASP A 423 10.06 14.58 -7.27
CA ASP A 423 8.99 14.97 -6.33
C ASP A 423 9.39 14.72 -4.88
N PHE A 424 9.97 13.54 -4.67
CA PHE A 424 10.35 13.11 -3.33
C PHE A 424 11.49 13.98 -2.78
N GLU A 425 12.49 14.29 -3.59
CA GLU A 425 13.62 15.11 -3.19
C GLU A 425 13.22 16.53 -2.86
N ARG A 426 12.35 17.16 -3.69
CA ARG A 426 11.78 18.49 -3.37
C ARG A 426 11.08 18.52 -2.00
N ALA A 427 10.32 17.46 -1.68
CA ALA A 427 9.65 17.37 -0.39
C ALA A 427 10.64 17.11 0.76
N LEU A 428 11.66 16.29 0.52
CA LEU A 428 12.70 15.98 1.50
C LEU A 428 13.56 17.22 1.83
N GLU A 429 13.95 18.00 0.83
CA GLU A 429 14.67 19.27 1.00
C GLU A 429 13.85 20.32 1.77
N ALA A 430 12.54 20.36 1.52
CA ALA A 430 11.64 21.29 2.19
C ALA A 430 11.25 20.87 3.62
N THR A 431 11.56 19.64 4.02
CA THR A 431 11.16 19.07 5.31
C THR A 431 12.31 18.36 6.03
N SER A 432 12.20 17.07 6.28
CA SER A 432 13.25 16.25 6.90
C SER A 432 13.06 14.75 6.57
N PRO A 433 14.10 13.92 6.72
CA PRO A 433 13.98 12.47 6.60
C PRO A 433 12.86 11.88 7.48
N GLY A 434 12.78 12.32 8.73
CA GLY A 434 11.74 11.86 9.67
C GLY A 434 10.34 12.25 9.22
N THR A 435 10.13 13.46 8.76
CA THR A 435 8.85 13.92 8.19
C THR A 435 8.47 13.08 6.99
N MET A 436 9.40 12.83 6.06
CA MET A 436 9.11 12.06 4.86
C MET A 436 8.78 10.60 5.15
N VAL A 437 9.42 9.97 6.14
CA VAL A 437 9.03 8.62 6.60
C VAL A 437 7.60 8.61 7.11
N GLN A 438 7.19 9.64 7.87
CA GLN A 438 5.84 9.75 8.40
C GLN A 438 4.81 10.02 7.30
N VAL A 439 5.14 10.83 6.30
CA VAL A 439 4.29 11.06 5.11
C VAL A 439 4.05 9.75 4.37
N VAL A 440 5.11 9.01 4.05
CA VAL A 440 5.01 7.70 3.37
C VAL A 440 4.18 6.72 4.19
N HIS A 441 4.37 6.69 5.51
CA HIS A 441 3.58 5.84 6.41
C HIS A 441 2.10 6.22 6.42
N ALA A 442 1.79 7.52 6.55
CA ALA A 442 0.41 8.01 6.51
C ALA A 442 -0.27 7.64 5.19
N VAL A 443 0.37 7.90 4.04
CA VAL A 443 -0.16 7.52 2.72
C VAL A 443 -0.42 6.01 2.63
N ALA A 444 0.48 5.20 3.18
CA ALA A 444 0.30 3.75 3.19
C ALA A 444 -0.93 3.33 4.01
N MET A 445 -1.10 3.87 5.21
CA MET A 445 -2.23 3.54 6.09
C MET A 445 -3.56 4.03 5.54
N GLU A 446 -3.61 5.26 5.02
CA GLU A 446 -4.81 5.79 4.38
C GLU A 446 -5.19 4.98 3.13
N SER A 447 -4.20 4.54 2.33
CA SER A 447 -4.46 3.68 1.17
C SER A 447 -5.07 2.32 1.55
N LEU A 448 -4.77 1.79 2.74
CA LEU A 448 -5.44 0.60 3.29
C LEU A 448 -6.85 0.95 3.72
N PHE A 449 -7.01 2.06 4.46
CA PHE A 449 -8.30 2.50 5.00
C PHE A 449 -9.32 2.72 3.89
N ASP A 450 -8.96 3.46 2.85
CA ASP A 450 -9.79 3.74 1.68
C ASP A 450 -10.37 2.45 1.08
N ARG A 451 -9.54 1.42 0.95
CA ARG A 451 -9.91 0.21 0.22
C ARG A 451 -10.89 -0.67 0.96
N PHE A 452 -10.65 -0.97 2.23
CA PHE A 452 -11.58 -1.84 2.94
C PHE A 452 -12.92 -1.13 3.24
N THR A 453 -12.90 0.19 3.45
CA THR A 453 -14.12 0.96 3.67
C THR A 453 -14.96 1.07 2.41
N GLU A 454 -14.34 1.18 1.22
CA GLU A 454 -15.07 1.19 -0.04
C GLU A 454 -15.62 -0.19 -0.41
N VAL A 455 -14.91 -1.31 -0.16
CA VAL A 455 -15.50 -2.65 -0.35
C VAL A 455 -16.70 -2.84 0.59
N ALA A 456 -16.55 -2.49 1.86
CA ALA A 456 -17.64 -2.58 2.82
C ALA A 456 -18.80 -1.64 2.49
N GLY A 457 -18.58 -0.63 1.61
CA GLY A 457 -19.60 0.33 1.19
C GLY A 457 -20.15 1.15 2.33
N LEU A 458 -19.28 1.56 3.28
CA LEU A 458 -19.74 2.20 4.52
C LEU A 458 -20.49 3.52 4.25
N PRO A 459 -21.65 3.72 4.86
CA PRO A 459 -22.32 5.02 4.84
C PRO A 459 -21.49 6.04 5.62
N LEU A 460 -21.41 7.26 5.11
CA LEU A 460 -20.78 8.36 5.82
C LEU A 460 -21.74 8.86 6.92
N GLU A 461 -21.29 8.78 8.16
CA GLU A 461 -22.03 9.11 9.38
C GLU A 461 -22.07 10.62 9.64
#